data_fd12e14553e3047d8b3663c96eb23b05
#
_entry.id   fd12e14553e3047d8b3663c96eb23b05
#
_cell.length_a   1.000
_cell.length_b   1.000
_cell.length_c   1.000
_cell.angle_alpha   90.00
_cell.angle_beta   90.00
_cell.angle_gamma   90.00
#
_symmetry.space_group_name_H-M   'P 1'
#
loop_
_entity.id
_entity.type
_entity.pdbx_description
1 polymer ?
#
loop_
_entity_poly.entity_id
_entity_poly.type
_entity_poly.pdbx_seq_one_letter_code
_entity_poly.pdbx_strand_id
1 'polypeptide(L)'
;MNPTTPPTGDEPDVIIVGGGIGGLSSAFALARQGIRVRVLERAPEFGEVGAGIQIAPNCTRILDEYGLLDEAKELGVLPENMVMRDALDSQELTRLDLRDVERRYGFPYMVIHRSDLHAIFLRACQRAGVELLTDRTVVDYEHTDGGARVHLDDGRTEEAPVVIAADGLRSVARQKLVGDDVVSSDYVAYRAAVPIDEVRDNGIAEKDVTVYVGPRCHFVQYALRGGDMFNQVAVFESPKALAGKEDWGTPDELDAAFAATCDTVRKGIPLMWRDRWWQMLDRDPIETWVHGRIALLGDAAHPPLQYMAQGAIMAIEDGWVFARHVARLSSGNAGTPDWDAVLASYEAVRVEHCRRIQSTGRAWGALWHLDGEERVRRNAIMRGRDAHDYGFTDWVYGPTALTPDEEPAMFTPIPLSSARIDEPDAEKVPVPAADATASAVGTAR
;
A
#
# COMPACT_ATOMS: atom_id res chain seq x y z
N MET A 1 -24.59 16.24 -15.53
CA MET A 1 -24.56 17.49 -14.75
C MET A 1 -23.70 18.49 -15.48
N ASN A 2 -24.18 19.71 -15.72
CA ASN A 2 -23.37 20.74 -16.40
C ASN A 2 -22.15 21.09 -15.53
N PRO A 3 -20.96 21.31 -16.11
CA PRO A 3 -19.82 21.79 -15.37
C PRO A 3 -20.13 23.19 -14.82
N THR A 4 -20.09 23.33 -13.49
CA THR A 4 -20.15 24.64 -12.84
C THR A 4 -18.90 25.43 -13.20
N THR A 5 -19.08 26.66 -13.67
CA THR A 5 -18.00 27.61 -13.96
C THR A 5 -17.16 27.82 -12.68
N PRO A 6 -15.81 27.70 -12.72
CA PRO A 6 -14.99 27.93 -11.55
C PRO A 6 -15.15 29.37 -11.03
N PRO A 7 -15.13 29.58 -9.70
CA PRO A 7 -15.20 30.90 -9.11
C PRO A 7 -13.95 31.74 -9.45
N THR A 8 -14.15 33.02 -9.69
CA THR A 8 -13.11 34.01 -10.08
C THR A 8 -12.38 34.57 -8.85
N GLY A 9 -11.45 33.81 -8.29
CA GLY A 9 -10.53 34.27 -7.25
C GLY A 9 -9.21 33.48 -7.37
N ASP A 10 -8.07 34.15 -7.21
CA ASP A 10 -6.73 33.51 -7.36
C ASP A 10 -6.32 32.60 -6.20
N GLU A 11 -7.05 32.60 -5.08
CA GLU A 11 -6.69 31.85 -3.86
C GLU A 11 -7.36 30.46 -3.82
N PRO A 12 -6.62 29.41 -3.49
CA PRO A 12 -7.18 28.07 -3.33
C PRO A 12 -8.03 27.95 -2.05
N ASP A 13 -9.03 27.10 -2.07
CA ASP A 13 -9.79 26.70 -0.88
C ASP A 13 -9.03 25.61 -0.09
N VAL A 14 -8.24 24.79 -0.80
CA VAL A 14 -7.41 23.75 -0.21
C VAL A 14 -6.05 23.70 -0.90
N ILE A 15 -4.99 23.67 -0.11
CA ILE A 15 -3.63 23.35 -0.55
C ILE A 15 -3.35 21.89 -0.19
N ILE A 16 -2.84 21.12 -1.15
CA ILE A 16 -2.35 19.75 -0.93
C ILE A 16 -0.84 19.74 -1.13
N VAL A 17 -0.11 19.27 -0.14
CA VAL A 17 1.35 19.15 -0.17
C VAL A 17 1.72 17.71 -0.53
N GLY A 18 2.33 17.52 -1.70
CA GLY A 18 2.72 16.24 -2.28
C GLY A 18 1.86 15.83 -3.47
N GLY A 19 2.54 15.61 -4.61
CA GLY A 19 1.96 15.23 -5.90
C GLY A 19 1.96 13.72 -6.18
N GLY A 20 2.04 12.87 -5.13
CA GLY A 20 1.90 11.42 -5.25
C GLY A 20 0.44 10.99 -5.48
N ILE A 21 0.21 9.67 -5.57
CA ILE A 21 -1.14 9.10 -5.81
C ILE A 21 -2.17 9.63 -4.80
N GLY A 22 -1.83 9.70 -3.50
CA GLY A 22 -2.74 10.20 -2.47
C GLY A 22 -3.10 11.68 -2.67
N GLY A 23 -2.11 12.53 -2.91
CA GLY A 23 -2.34 13.95 -3.14
C GLY A 23 -3.14 14.24 -4.41
N LEU A 24 -2.79 13.60 -5.55
CA LEU A 24 -3.51 13.78 -6.81
C LEU A 24 -4.93 13.22 -6.76
N SER A 25 -5.14 12.04 -6.16
CA SER A 25 -6.49 11.48 -6.01
C SER A 25 -7.38 12.36 -5.15
N SER A 26 -6.85 12.91 -4.05
CA SER A 26 -7.55 13.85 -3.18
C SER A 26 -7.85 15.17 -3.86
N ALA A 27 -6.89 15.70 -4.63
CA ALA A 27 -7.08 16.92 -5.41
C ALA A 27 -8.21 16.76 -6.42
N PHE A 28 -8.22 15.64 -7.15
CA PHE A 28 -9.28 15.33 -8.10
C PHE A 28 -10.63 15.16 -7.42
N ALA A 29 -10.68 14.43 -6.30
CA ALA A 29 -11.90 14.21 -5.53
C ALA A 29 -12.54 15.53 -5.07
N LEU A 30 -11.73 16.45 -4.55
CA LEU A 30 -12.16 17.77 -4.09
C LEU A 30 -12.58 18.69 -5.25
N ALA A 31 -11.82 18.70 -6.35
CA ALA A 31 -12.17 19.48 -7.53
C ALA A 31 -13.54 19.06 -8.12
N ARG A 32 -13.89 17.77 -8.06
CA ARG A 32 -15.22 17.28 -8.42
C ARG A 32 -16.36 17.84 -7.55
N GLN A 33 -16.06 18.30 -6.34
CA GLN A 33 -17.01 18.98 -5.46
C GLN A 33 -17.04 20.50 -5.66
N GLY A 34 -16.30 21.02 -6.64
CA GLY A 34 -16.21 22.44 -6.92
C GLY A 34 -15.22 23.20 -6.03
N ILE A 35 -14.38 22.49 -5.28
CA ILE A 35 -13.33 23.08 -4.44
C ILE A 35 -12.14 23.46 -5.33
N ARG A 36 -11.61 24.66 -5.14
CA ARG A 36 -10.38 25.12 -5.80
C ARG A 36 -9.18 24.51 -5.07
N VAL A 37 -8.43 23.68 -5.76
CA VAL A 37 -7.31 22.97 -5.17
C VAL A 37 -6.01 23.37 -5.86
N ARG A 38 -4.99 23.60 -5.03
CA ARG A 38 -3.59 23.76 -5.44
C ARG A 38 -2.78 22.61 -4.88
N VAL A 39 -2.01 21.95 -5.75
CA VAL A 39 -1.07 20.88 -5.35
C VAL A 39 0.35 21.41 -5.44
N LEU A 40 1.13 21.26 -4.36
CA LEU A 40 2.53 21.64 -4.29
C LEU A 40 3.39 20.36 -4.32
N GLU A 41 4.20 20.19 -5.37
CA GLU A 41 5.12 19.07 -5.52
C GLU A 41 6.56 19.56 -5.50
N ARG A 42 7.41 18.92 -4.68
CA ARG A 42 8.83 19.28 -4.56
C ARG A 42 9.67 18.90 -5.78
N ALA A 43 9.29 17.85 -6.49
CA ALA A 43 10.00 17.40 -7.69
C ALA A 43 9.80 18.39 -8.85
N PRO A 44 10.72 18.46 -9.83
CA PRO A 44 10.60 19.32 -11.00
C PRO A 44 9.51 18.85 -11.97
N GLU A 45 9.00 17.65 -11.80
CA GLU A 45 7.90 17.08 -12.60
C GLU A 45 7.04 16.17 -11.74
N PHE A 46 5.76 16.03 -12.10
CA PHE A 46 4.88 15.04 -11.50
C PHE A 46 5.22 13.67 -12.09
N GLY A 47 5.75 12.78 -11.24
CA GLY A 47 6.14 11.45 -11.65
C GLY A 47 6.25 10.49 -10.48
N GLU A 48 6.23 9.21 -10.77
CA GLU A 48 6.40 8.15 -9.80
C GLU A 48 7.44 7.13 -10.30
N VAL A 49 8.38 6.83 -9.42
CA VAL A 49 9.31 5.72 -9.65
C VAL A 49 8.69 4.47 -9.07
N GLY A 50 8.56 3.42 -9.87
CA GLY A 50 7.98 2.23 -9.27
C GLY A 50 7.90 1.01 -10.16
N ALA A 51 7.38 -0.01 -9.55
CA ALA A 51 7.00 -1.28 -10.10
C ALA A 51 5.46 -1.38 -10.08
N GLY A 52 4.93 -2.60 -10.17
CA GLY A 52 3.51 -2.83 -10.08
C GLY A 52 2.94 -2.55 -8.68
N ILE A 53 1.68 -2.19 -8.66
CA ILE A 53 0.84 -2.17 -7.46
C ILE A 53 -0.44 -2.95 -7.71
N GLN A 54 -1.02 -3.41 -6.62
CA GLN A 54 -2.28 -4.15 -6.61
C GLN A 54 -3.39 -3.22 -6.16
N ILE A 55 -4.55 -3.30 -6.80
CA ILE A 55 -5.72 -2.45 -6.54
C ILE A 55 -6.92 -3.35 -6.34
N ALA A 56 -7.43 -3.38 -5.10
CA ALA A 56 -8.55 -4.20 -4.66
C ALA A 56 -9.92 -3.52 -4.92
N PRO A 57 -11.04 -4.26 -4.76
CA PRO A 57 -12.38 -3.77 -5.03
C PRO A 57 -12.78 -2.47 -4.35
N ASN A 58 -12.30 -2.21 -3.13
CA ASN A 58 -12.55 -0.95 -2.42
C ASN A 58 -12.00 0.27 -3.18
N CYS A 59 -10.87 0.13 -3.88
CA CYS A 59 -10.32 1.19 -4.72
C CYS A 59 -10.94 1.24 -6.13
N THR A 60 -11.11 0.08 -6.80
CA THR A 60 -11.67 0.06 -8.17
C THR A 60 -13.10 0.58 -8.22
N ARG A 61 -13.86 0.45 -7.12
CA ARG A 61 -15.14 1.13 -6.93
C ARG A 61 -15.01 2.66 -6.97
N ILE A 62 -14.00 3.22 -6.33
CA ILE A 62 -13.74 4.68 -6.33
C ILE A 62 -13.31 5.13 -7.73
N LEU A 63 -12.48 4.34 -8.41
CA LEU A 63 -12.10 4.63 -9.80
C LEU A 63 -13.30 4.62 -10.75
N ASP A 64 -14.24 3.70 -10.56
CA ASP A 64 -15.50 3.63 -11.31
C ASP A 64 -16.36 4.88 -11.09
N GLU A 65 -16.57 5.28 -9.84
CA GLU A 65 -17.30 6.50 -9.49
C GLU A 65 -16.65 7.75 -10.09
N TYR A 66 -15.33 7.74 -10.23
CA TYR A 66 -14.57 8.84 -10.82
C TYR A 66 -14.59 8.81 -12.38
N GLY A 67 -15.09 7.72 -12.97
CA GLY A 67 -15.03 7.50 -14.41
C GLY A 67 -13.61 7.23 -14.91
N LEU A 68 -12.74 6.66 -14.05
CA LEU A 68 -11.33 6.36 -14.34
C LEU A 68 -11.07 4.85 -14.44
N LEU A 69 -12.04 3.99 -14.12
CA LEU A 69 -11.84 2.54 -14.07
C LEU A 69 -11.53 1.94 -15.44
N ASP A 70 -12.21 2.40 -16.49
CA ASP A 70 -11.99 1.86 -17.85
C ASP A 70 -10.56 2.18 -18.33
N GLU A 71 -10.10 3.42 -18.13
CA GLU A 71 -8.72 3.81 -18.44
C GLU A 71 -7.70 2.99 -17.63
N ALA A 72 -8.01 2.70 -16.36
CA ALA A 72 -7.15 1.86 -15.51
C ALA A 72 -7.13 0.40 -15.98
N LYS A 73 -8.26 -0.15 -16.46
CA LYS A 73 -8.34 -1.51 -17.02
C LYS A 73 -7.55 -1.65 -18.32
N GLU A 74 -7.54 -0.62 -19.17
CA GLU A 74 -6.76 -0.62 -20.41
C GLU A 74 -5.25 -0.69 -20.16
N LEU A 75 -4.77 -0.07 -19.08
CA LEU A 75 -3.35 -0.01 -18.71
C LEU A 75 -2.93 -1.12 -17.74
N GLY A 76 -3.88 -1.72 -17.05
CA GLY A 76 -3.66 -2.73 -16.04
C GLY A 76 -3.79 -4.17 -16.56
N VAL A 77 -3.82 -5.10 -15.62
CA VAL A 77 -4.13 -6.51 -15.83
C VAL A 77 -5.18 -6.93 -14.80
N LEU A 78 -6.14 -7.73 -15.22
CA LEU A 78 -7.12 -8.38 -14.34
C LEU A 78 -6.67 -9.83 -14.11
N PRO A 79 -5.99 -10.13 -12.99
CA PRO A 79 -5.54 -11.48 -12.71
C PRO A 79 -6.73 -12.40 -12.41
N GLU A 80 -6.56 -13.70 -12.70
CA GLU A 80 -7.60 -14.69 -12.46
C GLU A 80 -7.63 -15.15 -11.00
N ASN A 81 -6.45 -15.27 -10.37
CA ASN A 81 -6.31 -15.72 -8.99
C ASN A 81 -5.26 -14.91 -8.23
N MET A 82 -5.40 -14.86 -6.92
CA MET A 82 -4.31 -14.59 -5.99
C MET A 82 -3.93 -15.91 -5.33
N VAL A 83 -2.69 -16.36 -5.53
CA VAL A 83 -2.22 -17.67 -5.09
C VAL A 83 -1.08 -17.50 -4.10
N MET A 84 -1.22 -18.07 -2.93
CA MET A 84 -0.12 -18.16 -1.95
C MET A 84 0.55 -19.52 -2.06
N ARG A 85 1.88 -19.54 -2.16
CA ARG A 85 2.71 -20.73 -2.25
C ARG A 85 3.79 -20.72 -1.18
N ASP A 86 4.22 -21.89 -0.80
CA ASP A 86 5.43 -22.03 0.02
C ASP A 86 6.68 -21.71 -0.82
N ALA A 87 7.56 -20.88 -0.29
CA ALA A 87 8.76 -20.45 -1.01
C ALA A 87 9.84 -21.53 -1.15
N LEU A 88 9.81 -22.59 -0.31
CA LEU A 88 10.83 -23.64 -0.35
C LEU A 88 10.50 -24.74 -1.36
N ASP A 89 9.23 -25.17 -1.44
CA ASP A 89 8.81 -26.31 -2.25
C ASP A 89 7.78 -25.98 -3.35
N SER A 90 7.38 -24.72 -3.44
CA SER A 90 6.38 -24.21 -4.40
C SER A 90 4.96 -24.80 -4.23
N GLN A 91 4.68 -25.57 -3.16
CA GLN A 91 3.35 -26.08 -2.93
C GLN A 91 2.35 -24.94 -2.69
N GLU A 92 1.17 -25.07 -3.30
CA GLU A 92 0.09 -24.13 -3.08
C GLU A 92 -0.47 -24.27 -1.67
N LEU A 93 -0.57 -23.14 -0.98
CA LEU A 93 -1.10 -23.07 0.39
C LEU A 93 -2.57 -22.67 0.39
N THR A 94 -2.93 -21.68 -0.42
CA THR A 94 -4.31 -21.20 -0.55
C THR A 94 -4.42 -20.30 -1.78
N ARG A 95 -5.66 -20.02 -2.19
CA ARG A 95 -5.98 -19.08 -3.27
C ARG A 95 -7.26 -18.30 -3.01
N LEU A 96 -7.39 -17.19 -3.72
CA LEU A 96 -8.64 -16.46 -3.95
C LEU A 96 -8.92 -16.50 -5.46
N ASP A 97 -10.11 -16.89 -5.86
CA ASP A 97 -10.62 -16.69 -7.22
C ASP A 97 -11.02 -15.20 -7.36
N LEU A 98 -10.26 -14.43 -8.15
CA LEU A 98 -10.48 -12.99 -8.27
C LEU A 98 -11.70 -12.65 -9.13
N ARG A 99 -12.19 -13.59 -9.95
CA ARG A 99 -13.48 -13.46 -10.62
C ARG A 99 -14.64 -13.61 -9.64
N ASP A 100 -14.48 -14.45 -8.62
CA ASP A 100 -15.45 -14.57 -7.53
C ASP A 100 -15.43 -13.35 -6.62
N VAL A 101 -14.25 -12.79 -6.35
CA VAL A 101 -14.06 -11.49 -5.68
C VAL A 101 -14.84 -10.39 -6.43
N GLU A 102 -14.71 -10.29 -7.76
CA GLU A 102 -15.46 -9.32 -8.55
C GLU A 102 -16.98 -9.53 -8.43
N ARG A 103 -17.47 -10.78 -8.52
CA ARG A 103 -18.90 -11.08 -8.33
C ARG A 103 -19.40 -10.68 -6.95
N ARG A 104 -18.58 -10.90 -5.90
CA ARG A 104 -18.95 -10.62 -4.51
C ARG A 104 -19.00 -9.12 -4.20
N TYR A 105 -18.00 -8.36 -4.63
CA TYR A 105 -17.86 -6.94 -4.28
C TYR A 105 -18.37 -6.00 -5.37
N GLY A 106 -18.71 -6.52 -6.57
CA GLY A 106 -19.20 -5.76 -7.71
C GLY A 106 -18.11 -5.04 -8.51
N PHE A 107 -16.84 -5.16 -8.11
CA PHE A 107 -15.70 -4.48 -8.73
C PHE A 107 -14.49 -5.43 -8.81
N PRO A 108 -13.66 -5.32 -9.86
CA PRO A 108 -12.54 -6.22 -10.05
C PRO A 108 -11.37 -5.94 -9.10
N TYR A 109 -10.59 -6.99 -8.84
CA TYR A 109 -9.22 -6.85 -8.39
C TYR A 109 -8.32 -6.70 -9.59
N MET A 110 -7.40 -5.75 -9.58
CA MET A 110 -6.49 -5.51 -10.69
C MET A 110 -5.07 -5.21 -10.22
N VAL A 111 -4.12 -5.35 -11.13
CA VAL A 111 -2.74 -4.90 -10.95
C VAL A 111 -2.40 -3.89 -12.03
N ILE A 112 -1.66 -2.86 -11.67
CA ILE A 112 -1.30 -1.78 -12.60
C ILE A 112 0.12 -1.29 -12.29
N HIS A 113 0.80 -0.74 -13.27
CA HIS A 113 2.07 -0.07 -13.00
C HIS A 113 1.82 1.23 -12.23
N ARG A 114 2.60 1.48 -11.18
CA ARG A 114 2.39 2.62 -10.28
C ARG A 114 2.40 3.96 -11.00
N SER A 115 3.31 4.13 -11.98
CA SER A 115 3.36 5.35 -12.78
C SER A 115 2.13 5.53 -13.67
N ASP A 116 1.51 4.44 -14.13
CA ASP A 116 0.32 4.52 -14.99
C ASP A 116 -0.89 4.98 -14.17
N LEU A 117 -1.08 4.46 -12.94
CA LEU A 117 -2.12 4.94 -12.03
C LEU A 117 -1.91 6.40 -11.63
N HIS A 118 -0.67 6.79 -11.33
CA HIS A 118 -0.31 8.18 -11.04
C HIS A 118 -0.67 9.11 -12.22
N ALA A 119 -0.31 8.70 -13.45
CA ALA A 119 -0.61 9.47 -14.66
C ALA A 119 -2.11 9.59 -14.95
N ILE A 120 -2.93 8.58 -14.60
CA ILE A 120 -4.40 8.65 -14.67
C ILE A 120 -4.91 9.79 -13.79
N PHE A 121 -4.48 9.84 -12.51
CA PHE A 121 -4.90 10.90 -11.59
C PHE A 121 -4.36 12.26 -12.00
N LEU A 122 -3.12 12.34 -12.48
CA LEU A 122 -2.54 13.59 -12.98
C LEU A 122 -3.37 14.17 -14.11
N ARG A 123 -3.71 13.36 -15.12
CA ARG A 123 -4.57 13.78 -16.24
C ARG A 123 -5.98 14.18 -15.75
N ALA A 124 -6.51 13.45 -14.77
CA ALA A 124 -7.81 13.78 -14.18
C ALA A 124 -7.79 15.14 -13.47
N CYS A 125 -6.74 15.45 -12.69
CA CYS A 125 -6.53 16.76 -12.08
C CYS A 125 -6.42 17.88 -13.12
N GLN A 126 -5.64 17.67 -14.18
CA GLN A 126 -5.50 18.63 -15.27
C GLN A 126 -6.85 18.93 -15.95
N ARG A 127 -7.64 17.89 -16.23
CA ARG A 127 -8.99 18.05 -16.82
C ARG A 127 -9.97 18.76 -15.88
N ALA A 128 -9.80 18.59 -14.57
CA ALA A 128 -10.63 19.21 -13.54
C ALA A 128 -10.20 20.64 -13.19
N GLY A 129 -9.12 21.17 -13.77
CA GLY A 129 -8.62 22.50 -13.51
C GLY A 129 -7.91 22.66 -12.17
N VAL A 130 -7.38 21.58 -11.59
CA VAL A 130 -6.53 21.62 -10.40
C VAL A 130 -5.24 22.39 -10.73
N GLU A 131 -4.84 23.32 -9.87
CA GLU A 131 -3.57 24.03 -10.00
C GLU A 131 -2.42 23.13 -9.54
N LEU A 132 -1.53 22.75 -10.45
CA LEU A 132 -0.45 21.80 -10.23
C LEU A 132 0.90 22.54 -10.32
N LEU A 133 1.61 22.67 -9.18
CA LEU A 133 2.87 23.40 -9.08
C LEU A 133 4.01 22.46 -8.70
N THR A 134 5.04 22.43 -9.53
CA THR A 134 6.30 21.71 -9.27
C THR A 134 7.36 22.66 -8.68
N ASP A 135 8.49 22.11 -8.23
CA ASP A 135 9.56 22.89 -7.57
C ASP A 135 9.00 23.70 -6.38
N ARG A 136 8.19 23.06 -5.55
CA ARG A 136 7.56 23.62 -4.36
C ARG A 136 7.84 22.73 -3.15
N THR A 137 9.01 22.91 -2.56
CA THR A 137 9.42 22.17 -1.36
C THR A 137 8.86 22.86 -0.12
N VAL A 138 7.85 22.25 0.51
CA VAL A 138 7.33 22.71 1.80
C VAL A 138 8.29 22.26 2.90
N VAL A 139 8.71 23.24 3.73
CA VAL A 139 9.66 23.03 4.83
C VAL A 139 9.04 23.27 6.20
N ASP A 140 7.90 23.96 6.28
CA ASP A 140 7.18 24.22 7.53
C ASP A 140 5.69 24.48 7.33
N TYR A 141 4.92 24.30 8.41
CA TYR A 141 3.47 24.49 8.47
C TYR A 141 3.12 25.42 9.65
N GLU A 142 2.17 26.31 9.46
CA GLU A 142 1.75 27.28 10.45
C GLU A 142 0.21 27.38 10.49
N HIS A 143 -0.36 27.53 11.68
CA HIS A 143 -1.78 27.85 11.82
C HIS A 143 -1.99 29.35 11.66
N THR A 144 -3.08 29.74 10.98
CA THR A 144 -3.53 31.12 10.87
C THR A 144 -4.93 31.28 11.44
N ASP A 145 -5.40 32.51 11.63
CA ASP A 145 -6.74 32.79 12.20
C ASP A 145 -7.88 32.20 11.36
N GLY A 146 -7.68 32.03 10.04
CA GLY A 146 -8.70 31.56 9.10
C GLY A 146 -8.38 30.21 8.41
N GLY A 147 -7.21 29.63 8.65
CA GLY A 147 -6.76 28.47 7.91
C GLY A 147 -5.38 27.97 8.34
N ALA A 148 -4.58 27.61 7.35
CA ALA A 148 -3.19 27.19 7.54
C ALA A 148 -2.30 27.74 6.42
N ARG A 149 -1.03 27.91 6.74
CA ARG A 149 0.02 28.41 5.85
C ARG A 149 1.14 27.38 5.76
N VAL A 150 1.70 27.23 4.57
CA VAL A 150 2.92 26.46 4.34
C VAL A 150 4.05 27.40 3.96
N HIS A 151 5.26 27.07 4.42
CA HIS A 151 6.49 27.79 4.10
C HIS A 151 7.31 26.97 3.11
N LEU A 152 7.76 27.59 2.04
CA LEU A 152 8.59 26.99 1.01
C LEU A 152 10.08 27.22 1.30
N ASP A 153 10.93 26.36 0.78
CA ASP A 153 12.40 26.45 0.92
C ASP A 153 13.01 27.70 0.29
N ASP A 154 12.31 28.32 -0.67
CA ASP A 154 12.72 29.58 -1.31
C ASP A 154 12.24 30.84 -0.57
N GLY A 155 11.62 30.69 0.61
CA GLY A 155 11.13 31.77 1.46
C GLY A 155 9.73 32.29 1.12
N ARG A 156 9.07 31.76 0.08
CA ARG A 156 7.66 32.05 -0.20
C ARG A 156 6.74 31.32 0.79
N THR A 157 5.54 31.84 0.90
CA THR A 157 4.47 31.21 1.69
C THR A 157 3.21 31.09 0.86
N GLU A 158 2.43 30.05 1.16
CA GLU A 158 1.12 29.81 0.56
C GLU A 158 0.10 29.58 1.68
N GLU A 159 -1.11 30.06 1.54
CA GLU A 159 -2.15 29.99 2.57
C GLU A 159 -3.49 29.52 1.97
N ALA A 160 -4.24 28.73 2.75
CA ALA A 160 -5.58 28.29 2.40
C ALA A 160 -6.43 28.04 3.65
N PRO A 161 -7.76 28.03 3.53
CA PRO A 161 -8.66 27.57 4.60
C PRO A 161 -8.32 26.21 5.16
N VAL A 162 -7.79 25.29 4.34
CA VAL A 162 -7.33 23.94 4.74
C VAL A 162 -6.07 23.57 4.00
N VAL A 163 -5.12 22.95 4.71
CA VAL A 163 -3.93 22.32 4.14
C VAL A 163 -3.98 20.83 4.39
N ILE A 164 -3.83 20.04 3.34
CA ILE A 164 -3.71 18.58 3.41
C ILE A 164 -2.26 18.19 3.16
N ALA A 165 -1.62 17.61 4.16
CA ALA A 165 -0.26 17.09 4.06
C ALA A 165 -0.27 15.65 3.55
N ALA A 166 0.01 15.46 2.27
CA ALA A 166 0.20 14.19 1.58
C ALA A 166 1.68 13.99 1.19
N ASP A 167 2.61 14.46 2.04
CA ASP A 167 4.05 14.57 1.82
C ASP A 167 4.82 13.28 2.16
N GLY A 168 4.10 12.15 2.36
CA GLY A 168 4.61 10.80 2.37
C GLY A 168 5.24 10.36 3.69
N LEU A 169 5.92 9.21 3.69
CA LEU A 169 6.50 8.56 4.86
C LEU A 169 7.39 9.48 5.72
N ARG A 170 8.13 10.39 5.07
CA ARG A 170 9.03 11.36 5.72
C ARG A 170 8.37 12.74 5.84
N SER A 171 7.08 12.77 6.10
CA SER A 171 6.25 13.97 6.21
C SER A 171 6.85 15.02 7.15
N VAL A 172 7.03 16.22 6.64
CA VAL A 172 7.42 17.41 7.44
C VAL A 172 6.28 17.80 8.38
N ALA A 173 5.03 17.71 7.90
CA ALA A 173 3.86 17.99 8.72
C ALA A 173 3.80 17.03 9.92
N ARG A 174 3.92 15.72 9.69
CA ARG A 174 3.88 14.74 10.78
C ARG A 174 5.01 14.94 11.79
N GLN A 175 6.23 15.20 11.29
CA GLN A 175 7.36 15.47 12.18
C GLN A 175 7.11 16.70 13.07
N LYS A 176 6.50 17.73 12.52
CA LYS A 176 6.17 18.95 13.27
C LYS A 176 5.00 18.77 14.25
N LEU A 177 3.95 18.08 13.82
CA LEU A 177 2.69 18.00 14.54
C LEU A 177 2.66 16.85 15.56
N VAL A 178 3.35 15.76 15.29
CA VAL A 178 3.39 14.54 16.11
C VAL A 178 4.77 14.30 16.69
N GLY A 179 5.83 14.46 15.89
CA GLY A 179 7.22 14.32 16.36
C GLY A 179 7.67 12.86 16.54
N ASP A 180 6.99 11.90 15.90
CA ASP A 180 7.35 10.49 15.94
C ASP A 180 8.39 10.12 14.87
N ASP A 181 9.09 9.02 15.09
CA ASP A 181 10.12 8.53 14.19
C ASP A 181 9.58 7.43 13.25
N VAL A 182 10.30 7.24 12.15
CA VAL A 182 10.10 6.11 11.23
C VAL A 182 10.60 4.83 11.90
N VAL A 183 9.81 3.75 11.80
CA VAL A 183 10.11 2.43 12.37
C VAL A 183 10.68 1.53 11.28
N SER A 184 11.85 0.92 11.53
CA SER A 184 12.41 -0.12 10.67
C SER A 184 11.77 -1.47 10.99
N SER A 185 11.42 -2.22 9.95
CA SER A 185 11.02 -3.62 10.10
C SER A 185 12.19 -4.59 9.98
N ASP A 186 13.42 -4.09 9.71
CA ASP A 186 14.63 -4.86 9.40
C ASP A 186 14.53 -5.73 8.13
N TYR A 187 13.49 -5.49 7.32
CA TYR A 187 13.28 -6.10 6.03
C TYR A 187 13.63 -5.15 4.90
N VAL A 188 14.03 -5.73 3.77
CA VAL A 188 14.41 -5.04 2.54
C VAL A 188 13.60 -5.57 1.38
N ALA A 189 13.16 -4.66 0.50
CA ALA A 189 12.46 -4.99 -0.73
C ALA A 189 13.34 -4.69 -1.96
N TYR A 190 13.53 -5.69 -2.81
CA TYR A 190 14.01 -5.54 -4.17
C TYR A 190 12.87 -5.64 -5.16
N ARG A 191 12.99 -4.97 -6.28
CA ARG A 191 11.96 -4.94 -7.31
C ARG A 191 12.55 -5.19 -8.69
N ALA A 192 11.71 -5.70 -9.59
CA ALA A 192 11.97 -5.75 -11.01
C ALA A 192 10.67 -5.65 -11.79
N ALA A 193 10.72 -5.02 -12.94
CA ALA A 193 9.68 -5.10 -13.96
C ALA A 193 10.42 -5.38 -15.27
N VAL A 194 10.27 -6.57 -15.80
CA VAL A 194 11.00 -7.08 -16.97
C VAL A 194 10.01 -7.44 -18.08
N PRO A 195 10.44 -7.47 -19.35
CA PRO A 195 9.62 -8.04 -20.42
C PRO A 195 9.19 -9.47 -20.07
N ILE A 196 7.92 -9.83 -20.28
CA ILE A 196 7.40 -11.14 -19.88
C ILE A 196 8.12 -12.30 -20.55
N ASP A 197 8.60 -12.10 -21.78
CA ASP A 197 9.34 -13.11 -22.54
C ASP A 197 10.64 -13.54 -21.87
N GLU A 198 11.26 -12.68 -21.05
CA GLU A 198 12.48 -13.02 -20.29
C GLU A 198 12.24 -13.99 -19.14
N VAL A 199 10.99 -14.14 -18.70
CA VAL A 199 10.61 -14.94 -17.52
C VAL A 199 9.68 -16.10 -17.82
N ARG A 200 9.12 -16.19 -19.03
CA ARG A 200 8.09 -17.19 -19.39
C ARG A 200 8.54 -18.63 -19.13
N ASP A 201 9.82 -18.93 -19.38
CA ASP A 201 10.41 -20.25 -19.15
C ASP A 201 10.78 -20.53 -17.67
N ASN A 202 10.55 -19.56 -16.78
CA ASN A 202 10.85 -19.70 -15.36
C ASN A 202 9.75 -20.40 -14.55
N GLY A 203 8.67 -20.85 -15.20
CA GLY A 203 7.54 -21.50 -14.53
C GLY A 203 6.60 -20.50 -13.82
N ILE A 204 6.49 -19.29 -14.36
CA ILE A 204 5.60 -18.25 -13.86
C ILE A 204 4.13 -18.56 -14.16
N ALA A 205 3.23 -18.01 -13.33
CA ALA A 205 1.78 -18.00 -13.58
C ALA A 205 1.37 -16.63 -14.11
N GLU A 206 1.32 -16.47 -15.44
CA GLU A 206 1.10 -15.18 -16.11
C GLU A 206 -0.24 -14.53 -15.76
N LYS A 207 -1.24 -15.33 -15.38
CA LYS A 207 -2.61 -14.87 -15.09
C LYS A 207 -2.90 -14.68 -13.61
N ASP A 208 -1.95 -14.98 -12.75
CA ASP A 208 -2.15 -14.93 -11.30
C ASP A 208 -1.28 -13.86 -10.65
N VAL A 209 -1.74 -13.35 -9.52
CA VAL A 209 -0.86 -12.76 -8.52
C VAL A 209 -0.35 -13.91 -7.66
N THR A 210 0.94 -14.22 -7.73
CA THR A 210 1.55 -15.29 -6.93
C THR A 210 2.42 -14.73 -5.83
N VAL A 211 2.18 -15.19 -4.60
CA VAL A 211 2.95 -14.84 -3.40
C VAL A 211 3.63 -16.10 -2.87
N TYR A 212 4.94 -16.13 -2.89
CA TYR A 212 5.74 -17.19 -2.26
C TYR A 212 6.15 -16.74 -0.86
N VAL A 213 5.73 -17.44 0.17
CA VAL A 213 6.01 -17.11 1.58
C VAL A 213 6.94 -18.17 2.20
N GLY A 214 7.97 -17.73 2.88
CA GLY A 214 9.01 -18.64 3.38
C GLY A 214 9.76 -18.10 4.61
N PRO A 215 10.74 -18.86 5.12
CA PRO A 215 11.51 -18.43 6.26
C PRO A 215 12.15 -17.06 6.03
N ARG A 216 11.70 -16.04 6.77
CA ARG A 216 12.24 -14.66 6.75
C ARG A 216 12.26 -14.01 5.36
N CYS A 217 11.50 -14.53 4.38
CA CYS A 217 11.43 -13.96 3.04
C CYS A 217 10.08 -14.19 2.39
N HIS A 218 9.75 -13.37 1.41
CA HIS A 218 8.67 -13.63 0.48
C HIS A 218 9.00 -13.09 -0.91
N PHE A 219 8.29 -13.61 -1.91
CA PHE A 219 8.48 -13.23 -3.29
C PHE A 219 7.13 -13.08 -3.97
N VAL A 220 6.87 -11.95 -4.62
CA VAL A 220 5.57 -11.64 -5.25
C VAL A 220 5.79 -11.46 -6.75
N GLN A 221 4.92 -12.07 -7.55
CA GLN A 221 4.97 -11.99 -9.00
C GLN A 221 3.59 -11.76 -9.59
N TYR A 222 3.51 -10.95 -10.65
CA TYR A 222 2.31 -10.75 -11.47
C TYR A 222 2.62 -10.00 -12.78
N ALA A 223 1.78 -10.21 -13.79
CA ALA A 223 1.90 -9.50 -15.07
C ALA A 223 1.46 -8.03 -14.94
N LEU A 224 1.99 -7.16 -15.80
CA LEU A 224 1.67 -5.73 -15.91
C LEU A 224 1.49 -5.33 -17.38
N ARG A 225 0.90 -4.14 -17.61
CA ARG A 225 0.76 -3.50 -18.94
C ARG A 225 0.20 -4.47 -19.98
N GLY A 226 -1.01 -4.98 -19.71
CA GLY A 226 -1.68 -5.91 -20.62
C GLY A 226 -1.00 -7.28 -20.77
N GLY A 227 0.01 -7.59 -19.94
CA GLY A 227 0.77 -8.81 -20.01
C GLY A 227 2.12 -8.69 -20.72
N ASP A 228 2.53 -7.49 -21.14
CA ASP A 228 3.82 -7.26 -21.80
C ASP A 228 5.00 -7.29 -20.83
N MET A 229 4.76 -6.96 -19.56
CA MET A 229 5.77 -6.91 -18.50
C MET A 229 5.41 -7.85 -17.35
N PHE A 230 6.42 -8.27 -16.62
CA PHE A 230 6.27 -9.08 -15.42
C PHE A 230 6.95 -8.42 -14.23
N ASN A 231 6.14 -8.14 -13.21
CA ASN A 231 6.58 -7.54 -11.96
C ASN A 231 7.05 -8.60 -10.99
N GLN A 232 8.15 -8.33 -10.31
CA GLN A 232 8.70 -9.17 -9.26
C GLN A 232 9.11 -8.32 -8.07
N VAL A 233 8.79 -8.78 -6.87
CA VAL A 233 9.18 -8.13 -5.60
C VAL A 233 9.75 -9.21 -4.69
N ALA A 234 11.03 -9.08 -4.32
CA ALA A 234 11.71 -9.94 -3.37
C ALA A 234 11.89 -9.19 -2.05
N VAL A 235 11.42 -9.77 -0.95
CA VAL A 235 11.54 -9.18 0.39
C VAL A 235 12.17 -10.18 1.34
N PHE A 236 13.12 -9.73 2.13
CA PHE A 236 13.81 -10.58 3.11
C PHE A 236 14.23 -9.79 4.35
N GLU A 237 14.37 -10.51 5.47
CA GLU A 237 14.94 -9.98 6.70
C GLU A 237 16.47 -9.85 6.56
N SER A 238 17.01 -8.68 6.87
CA SER A 238 18.44 -8.46 6.77
C SER A 238 19.17 -8.87 8.05
N PRO A 239 20.06 -9.89 8.02
CA PRO A 239 20.89 -10.22 9.16
C PRO A 239 21.79 -9.07 9.61
N LYS A 240 22.20 -8.19 8.68
CA LYS A 240 23.01 -7.01 9.01
C LYS A 240 22.19 -5.97 9.74
N ALA A 241 20.91 -5.74 9.35
CA ALA A 241 20.01 -4.84 10.07
C ALA A 241 19.82 -5.30 11.52
N LEU A 242 19.51 -6.58 11.71
CA LEU A 242 19.37 -7.19 13.05
C LEU A 242 20.66 -7.07 13.89
N ALA A 243 21.84 -7.02 13.26
CA ALA A 243 23.11 -6.80 13.90
C ALA A 243 23.45 -5.30 14.11
N GLY A 244 22.56 -4.38 13.79
CA GLY A 244 22.74 -2.93 13.93
C GLY A 244 23.79 -2.34 12.97
N LYS A 245 24.02 -2.97 11.80
CA LYS A 245 24.91 -2.44 10.77
C LYS A 245 24.20 -1.35 9.98
N GLU A 246 24.96 -0.38 9.45
CA GLU A 246 24.42 0.67 8.60
C GLU A 246 24.29 0.24 7.12
N ASP A 247 25.19 -0.62 6.64
CA ASP A 247 25.29 -1.09 5.25
C ASP A 247 24.48 -2.38 5.01
N TRP A 248 23.19 -2.37 5.25
CA TRP A 248 22.35 -3.54 5.15
C TRP A 248 21.40 -3.52 3.92
N GLY A 249 20.89 -4.69 3.60
CA GLY A 249 19.99 -4.89 2.46
C GLY A 249 20.74 -5.02 1.14
N THR A 250 22.01 -5.43 1.17
CA THR A 250 22.89 -5.51 -0.01
C THR A 250 22.50 -6.65 -0.97
N PRO A 251 22.94 -6.61 -2.26
CA PRO A 251 22.68 -7.69 -3.22
C PRO A 251 23.17 -9.06 -2.76
N ASP A 252 24.25 -9.14 -1.96
CA ASP A 252 24.77 -10.39 -1.42
C ASP A 252 23.81 -10.98 -0.37
N GLU A 253 23.16 -10.13 0.44
CA GLU A 253 22.11 -10.57 1.37
C GLU A 253 20.88 -11.06 0.62
N LEU A 254 20.50 -10.40 -0.49
CA LEU A 254 19.41 -10.86 -1.36
C LEU A 254 19.69 -12.29 -1.87
N ASP A 255 20.86 -12.52 -2.45
CA ASP A 255 21.22 -13.84 -2.99
C ASP A 255 21.21 -14.93 -1.90
N ALA A 256 21.75 -14.61 -0.72
CA ALA A 256 21.79 -15.52 0.42
C ALA A 256 20.38 -15.86 0.96
N ALA A 257 19.50 -14.85 1.09
CA ALA A 257 18.16 -15.02 1.63
C ALA A 257 17.29 -15.96 0.78
N PHE A 258 17.49 -15.95 -0.54
CA PHE A 258 16.69 -16.76 -1.48
C PHE A 258 17.37 -18.04 -1.96
N ALA A 259 18.59 -18.36 -1.50
CA ALA A 259 19.35 -19.51 -1.96
C ALA A 259 18.63 -20.86 -1.75
N ALA A 260 17.86 -21.00 -0.67
CA ALA A 260 17.13 -22.23 -0.34
C ALA A 260 15.71 -22.30 -0.92
N THR A 261 15.27 -21.30 -1.67
CA THR A 261 13.90 -21.25 -2.20
C THR A 261 13.71 -22.15 -3.43
N CYS A 262 12.47 -22.32 -3.87
CA CYS A 262 12.14 -23.11 -5.05
C CYS A 262 12.69 -22.51 -6.36
N ASP A 263 12.73 -23.30 -7.42
CA ASP A 263 13.37 -22.92 -8.70
C ASP A 263 12.77 -21.64 -9.31
N THR A 264 11.46 -21.47 -9.28
CA THR A 264 10.79 -20.28 -9.83
C THR A 264 11.27 -19.02 -9.14
N VAL A 265 11.36 -19.05 -7.82
CA VAL A 265 11.86 -17.90 -7.03
C VAL A 265 13.32 -17.65 -7.32
N ARG A 266 14.18 -18.70 -7.25
CA ARG A 266 15.63 -18.55 -7.51
C ARG A 266 15.95 -18.00 -8.90
N LYS A 267 15.18 -18.38 -9.92
CA LYS A 267 15.33 -17.84 -11.28
C LYS A 267 14.92 -16.37 -11.41
N GLY A 268 14.03 -15.88 -10.53
CA GLY A 268 13.64 -14.47 -10.49
C GLY A 268 14.67 -13.55 -9.84
N ILE A 269 15.47 -14.05 -8.89
CA ILE A 269 16.40 -13.20 -8.12
C ILE A 269 17.47 -12.50 -8.97
N PRO A 270 18.11 -13.11 -9.98
CA PRO A 270 19.07 -12.42 -10.85
C PRO A 270 18.48 -11.25 -11.65
N LEU A 271 17.16 -11.21 -11.82
CA LEU A 271 16.45 -10.17 -12.58
C LEU A 271 16.12 -8.95 -11.74
N MET A 272 16.33 -8.99 -10.42
CA MET A 272 16.08 -7.84 -9.54
C MET A 272 17.00 -6.67 -9.89
N TRP A 273 16.48 -5.45 -9.77
CA TRP A 273 17.33 -4.25 -9.86
C TRP A 273 18.34 -4.27 -8.72
N ARG A 274 19.64 -4.28 -9.04
CA ARG A 274 20.70 -4.40 -8.05
C ARG A 274 21.36 -3.08 -7.69
N ASP A 275 20.99 -2.03 -8.38
CA ASP A 275 21.48 -0.65 -8.16
C ASP A 275 20.63 0.11 -7.13
N ARG A 276 19.48 -0.45 -6.72
CA ARG A 276 18.58 0.16 -5.77
C ARG A 276 17.74 -0.88 -5.03
N TRP A 277 17.45 -0.58 -3.77
CA TRP A 277 16.55 -1.36 -2.90
C TRP A 277 15.88 -0.45 -1.90
N TRP A 278 14.83 -0.93 -1.27
CA TRP A 278 14.03 -0.18 -0.33
C TRP A 278 14.03 -0.87 1.02
N GLN A 279 14.52 -0.18 2.03
CA GLN A 279 14.29 -0.57 3.42
C GLN A 279 12.80 -0.49 3.71
N MET A 280 12.24 -1.53 4.30
CA MET A 280 10.82 -1.56 4.63
C MET A 280 10.60 -0.82 5.95
N LEU A 281 10.09 0.38 5.80
CA LEU A 281 9.84 1.33 6.87
C LEU A 281 8.34 1.59 6.98
N ASP A 282 7.85 1.72 8.20
CA ASP A 282 6.52 2.25 8.49
C ASP A 282 6.59 3.28 9.61
N ARG A 283 5.45 3.65 10.18
CA ARG A 283 5.34 4.42 11.42
C ARG A 283 4.26 3.80 12.28
N ASP A 284 4.33 4.02 13.58
CA ASP A 284 3.27 3.60 14.47
C ASP A 284 1.96 4.35 14.16
N PRO A 285 0.82 3.66 14.28
CA PRO A 285 -0.47 4.32 14.15
C PRO A 285 -0.62 5.45 15.15
N ILE A 286 -1.15 6.58 14.71
CA ILE A 286 -1.45 7.75 15.54
C ILE A 286 -2.96 7.98 15.60
N GLU A 287 -3.43 8.57 16.70
CA GLU A 287 -4.86 8.79 16.94
C GLU A 287 -5.37 10.14 16.42
N THR A 288 -4.45 11.09 16.18
CA THR A 288 -4.80 12.45 15.74
C THR A 288 -4.11 12.76 14.42
N TRP A 289 -4.91 13.00 13.39
CA TRP A 289 -4.45 13.37 12.05
C TRP A 289 -4.76 14.82 11.71
N VAL A 290 -5.70 15.43 12.44
CA VAL A 290 -6.16 16.78 12.21
C VAL A 290 -5.63 17.70 13.33
N HIS A 291 -4.90 18.72 12.94
CA HIS A 291 -4.35 19.74 13.81
C HIS A 291 -4.82 21.12 13.31
N GLY A 292 -5.90 21.63 13.90
CA GLY A 292 -6.56 22.84 13.40
C GLY A 292 -7.03 22.69 11.96
N ARG A 293 -6.43 23.43 11.03
CA ARG A 293 -6.74 23.38 9.59
C ARG A 293 -5.71 22.62 8.76
N ILE A 294 -4.86 21.83 9.40
CA ILE A 294 -3.88 20.95 8.77
C ILE A 294 -4.32 19.51 9.00
N ALA A 295 -4.49 18.73 7.91
CA ALA A 295 -4.81 17.31 7.95
C ALA A 295 -3.70 16.46 7.33
N LEU A 296 -3.31 15.38 7.98
CA LEU A 296 -2.42 14.36 7.41
C LEU A 296 -3.22 13.41 6.51
N LEU A 297 -2.60 12.93 5.43
CA LEU A 297 -3.24 12.03 4.46
C LEU A 297 -2.22 11.04 3.88
N GLY A 298 -2.67 9.82 3.61
CA GLY A 298 -1.85 8.78 3.02
C GLY A 298 -0.63 8.41 3.89
N ASP A 299 0.53 8.19 3.28
CA ASP A 299 1.74 7.80 4.03
C ASP A 299 2.22 8.84 5.06
N ALA A 300 1.76 10.07 4.99
CA ALA A 300 2.00 11.06 6.05
C ALA A 300 1.21 10.71 7.33
N ALA A 301 0.03 10.15 7.19
CA ALA A 301 -0.82 9.76 8.31
C ALA A 301 -0.59 8.29 8.75
N HIS A 302 -0.55 7.36 7.79
CA HIS A 302 -0.65 5.94 8.05
C HIS A 302 0.20 5.07 7.10
N PRO A 303 1.51 5.26 7.00
CA PRO A 303 2.33 4.46 6.10
C PRO A 303 2.32 2.99 6.54
N PRO A 304 1.79 2.04 5.73
CA PRO A 304 1.76 0.64 6.11
C PRO A 304 2.95 -0.10 5.53
N LEU A 305 3.30 -1.24 6.13
CA LEU A 305 4.06 -2.27 5.44
C LEU A 305 3.23 -2.87 4.29
N GLN A 306 3.88 -3.36 3.24
CA GLN A 306 3.24 -3.70 1.96
C GLN A 306 2.36 -4.97 1.96
N TYR A 307 2.30 -5.73 3.07
CA TYR A 307 1.73 -7.09 3.12
C TYR A 307 0.25 -7.20 2.76
N MET A 308 -0.52 -6.15 2.94
CA MET A 308 -1.94 -6.11 2.57
C MET A 308 -2.21 -5.43 1.23
N ALA A 309 -1.18 -4.90 0.57
CA ALA A 309 -1.30 -4.14 -0.68
C ALA A 309 -2.30 -2.96 -0.61
N GLN A 310 -2.45 -2.32 0.56
CA GLN A 310 -3.46 -1.28 0.79
C GLN A 310 -2.91 0.15 0.85
N GLY A 311 -1.59 0.38 0.82
CA GLY A 311 -1.03 1.73 1.04
C GLY A 311 -1.57 2.80 0.08
N ALA A 312 -1.49 2.57 -1.23
CA ALA A 312 -2.05 3.50 -2.22
C ALA A 312 -3.59 3.55 -2.16
N ILE A 313 -4.23 2.44 -1.84
CA ILE A 313 -5.68 2.32 -1.74
C ILE A 313 -6.19 3.18 -0.58
N MET A 314 -5.61 3.04 0.61
CA MET A 314 -5.96 3.87 1.77
C MET A 314 -5.85 5.36 1.47
N ALA A 315 -4.78 5.77 0.77
CA ALA A 315 -4.61 7.18 0.40
C ALA A 315 -5.66 7.68 -0.61
N ILE A 316 -6.13 6.82 -1.53
CA ILE A 316 -7.24 7.13 -2.45
C ILE A 316 -8.56 7.21 -1.69
N GLU A 317 -8.79 6.29 -0.77
CA GLU A 317 -9.97 6.30 0.12
C GLU A 317 -10.01 7.56 0.99
N ASP A 318 -8.87 8.00 1.52
CA ASP A 318 -8.78 9.23 2.32
C ASP A 318 -9.34 10.42 1.55
N GLY A 319 -8.86 10.64 0.33
CA GLY A 319 -9.33 11.72 -0.54
C GLY A 319 -10.81 11.59 -0.89
N TRP A 320 -11.28 10.36 -1.13
CA TRP A 320 -12.68 10.09 -1.42
C TRP A 320 -13.56 10.39 -0.20
N VAL A 321 -13.21 9.92 1.00
CA VAL A 321 -13.94 10.17 2.24
C VAL A 321 -13.98 11.66 2.55
N PHE A 322 -12.81 12.34 2.44
CA PHE A 322 -12.73 13.78 2.67
C PHE A 322 -13.69 14.55 1.73
N ALA A 323 -13.65 14.26 0.44
CA ALA A 323 -14.52 14.92 -0.54
C ALA A 323 -16.02 14.61 -0.31
N ARG A 324 -16.37 13.40 0.16
CA ARG A 324 -17.74 13.05 0.54
C ARG A 324 -18.24 13.87 1.73
N HIS A 325 -17.38 14.11 2.72
CA HIS A 325 -17.73 14.98 3.84
C HIS A 325 -17.87 16.44 3.41
N VAL A 326 -17.02 16.93 2.51
CA VAL A 326 -17.19 18.25 1.88
C VAL A 326 -18.58 18.35 1.24
N ALA A 327 -18.96 17.38 0.42
CA ALA A 327 -20.28 17.40 -0.24
C ALA A 327 -21.47 17.35 0.73
N ARG A 328 -21.33 16.62 1.86
CA ARG A 328 -22.39 16.45 2.87
C ARG A 328 -22.52 17.67 3.80
N LEU A 329 -21.42 18.36 4.08
CA LEU A 329 -21.32 19.42 5.09
C LEU A 329 -21.16 20.82 4.48
N SER A 330 -21.38 20.95 3.17
CA SER A 330 -21.52 22.24 2.51
C SER A 330 -22.96 22.74 2.62
N SER A 331 -23.15 23.86 3.30
CA SER A 331 -24.47 24.42 3.59
C SER A 331 -24.81 25.63 2.73
N GLY A 332 -26.07 25.73 2.26
CA GLY A 332 -26.66 26.89 1.65
C GLY A 332 -26.31 27.15 0.17
N ASN A 333 -26.89 28.21 -0.41
CA ASN A 333 -26.71 28.60 -1.82
C ASN A 333 -25.28 29.04 -2.21
N ALA A 334 -24.40 29.22 -1.23
CA ALA A 334 -23.00 29.62 -1.45
C ALA A 334 -22.01 28.46 -1.36
N GLY A 335 -22.46 27.29 -0.88
CA GLY A 335 -21.67 26.03 -0.95
C GLY A 335 -20.36 26.04 -0.15
N THR A 336 -20.16 26.94 0.83
CA THR A 336 -18.93 26.93 1.63
C THR A 336 -18.96 25.77 2.62
N PRO A 337 -17.93 24.87 2.61
CA PRO A 337 -17.88 23.77 3.57
C PRO A 337 -17.70 24.25 5.01
N ASP A 338 -18.32 23.55 5.95
CA ASP A 338 -17.94 23.62 7.36
C ASP A 338 -16.66 22.81 7.55
N TRP A 339 -15.50 23.46 7.37
CA TRP A 339 -14.22 22.80 7.40
C TRP A 339 -13.92 22.11 8.75
N ASP A 340 -14.40 22.63 9.88
CA ASP A 340 -14.17 22.00 11.17
C ASP A 340 -14.95 20.68 11.26
N ALA A 341 -16.20 20.66 10.81
CA ALA A 341 -17.01 19.46 10.75
C ALA A 341 -16.49 18.44 9.72
N VAL A 342 -15.99 18.90 8.56
CA VAL A 342 -15.38 18.05 7.53
C VAL A 342 -14.14 17.33 8.07
N LEU A 343 -13.22 18.08 8.66
CA LEU A 343 -11.98 17.58 9.22
C LEU A 343 -12.21 16.57 10.36
N ALA A 344 -13.12 16.91 11.30
CA ALA A 344 -13.48 16.01 12.39
C ALA A 344 -14.13 14.71 11.88
N SER A 345 -15.01 14.80 10.86
CA SER A 345 -15.64 13.61 10.28
C SER A 345 -14.67 12.72 9.53
N TYR A 346 -13.72 13.31 8.80
CA TYR A 346 -12.64 12.60 8.13
C TYR A 346 -11.81 11.80 9.13
N GLU A 347 -11.30 12.45 10.16
CA GLU A 347 -10.48 11.83 11.21
C GLU A 347 -11.23 10.68 11.90
N ALA A 348 -12.47 10.91 12.31
CA ALA A 348 -13.29 9.93 13.03
C ALA A 348 -13.47 8.60 12.28
N VAL A 349 -13.51 8.65 10.95
CA VAL A 349 -13.67 7.45 10.11
C VAL A 349 -12.32 6.80 9.79
N ARG A 350 -11.34 7.61 9.37
CA ARG A 350 -10.13 7.06 8.75
C ARG A 350 -9.10 6.54 9.75
N VAL A 351 -8.98 7.16 10.93
CA VAL A 351 -7.96 6.77 11.92
C VAL A 351 -8.08 5.30 12.31
N GLU A 352 -9.27 4.86 12.69
CA GLU A 352 -9.48 3.47 13.14
C GLU A 352 -9.32 2.47 11.98
N HIS A 353 -9.89 2.78 10.82
CA HIS A 353 -9.78 1.93 9.63
C HIS A 353 -8.32 1.69 9.23
N CYS A 354 -7.54 2.76 9.08
CA CYS A 354 -6.15 2.66 8.68
C CYS A 354 -5.26 2.03 9.76
N ARG A 355 -5.52 2.31 11.06
CA ARG A 355 -4.85 1.64 12.17
C ARG A 355 -5.03 0.11 12.09
N ARG A 356 -6.24 -0.35 11.76
CA ARG A 356 -6.53 -1.79 11.58
C ARG A 356 -5.73 -2.38 10.42
N ILE A 357 -5.65 -1.70 9.29
CA ILE A 357 -4.87 -2.14 8.13
C ILE A 357 -3.38 -2.20 8.46
N GLN A 358 -2.81 -1.17 9.11
CA GLN A 358 -1.41 -1.16 9.52
C GLN A 358 -1.10 -2.32 10.48
N SER A 359 -1.92 -2.52 11.51
CA SER A 359 -1.73 -3.58 12.51
C SER A 359 -1.87 -4.98 11.89
N THR A 360 -2.87 -5.17 11.01
CA THR A 360 -3.06 -6.42 10.29
C THR A 360 -1.91 -6.68 9.33
N GLY A 361 -1.41 -5.64 8.63
CA GLY A 361 -0.25 -5.75 7.76
C GLY A 361 0.99 -6.26 8.49
N ARG A 362 1.29 -5.72 9.68
CA ARG A 362 2.39 -6.21 10.52
C ARG A 362 2.20 -7.67 10.93
N ALA A 363 0.98 -8.06 11.33
CA ALA A 363 0.65 -9.45 11.67
C ALA A 363 0.78 -10.41 10.47
N TRP A 364 0.34 -9.98 9.28
CA TRP A 364 0.54 -10.74 8.04
C TRP A 364 2.02 -10.91 7.70
N GLY A 365 2.83 -9.88 7.84
CA GLY A 365 4.28 -9.98 7.65
C GLY A 365 4.91 -11.04 8.54
N ALA A 366 4.59 -11.04 9.83
CA ALA A 366 5.05 -12.06 10.77
C ALA A 366 4.60 -13.47 10.35
N LEU A 367 3.33 -13.63 9.93
CA LEU A 367 2.78 -14.91 9.47
C LEU A 367 3.48 -15.44 8.20
N TRP A 368 3.78 -14.56 7.26
CA TRP A 368 4.41 -14.95 5.99
C TRP A 368 5.83 -15.47 6.18
N HIS A 369 6.54 -14.94 7.18
CA HIS A 369 7.96 -15.18 7.38
C HIS A 369 8.29 -16.26 8.43
N LEU A 370 7.29 -17.01 8.89
CA LEU A 370 7.47 -18.12 9.84
C LEU A 370 8.45 -19.16 9.32
N ASP A 371 9.22 -19.74 10.23
CA ASP A 371 10.22 -20.78 9.99
C ASP A 371 9.94 -22.05 10.82
N GLY A 372 10.64 -23.14 10.54
CA GLY A 372 10.58 -24.38 11.28
C GLY A 372 9.16 -24.96 11.44
N GLU A 373 8.81 -25.39 12.63
CA GLU A 373 7.51 -26.01 12.95
C GLU A 373 6.35 -25.04 12.78
N GLU A 374 6.53 -23.76 13.06
CA GLU A 374 5.48 -22.76 12.89
C GLU A 374 5.14 -22.53 11.41
N ARG A 375 6.13 -22.59 10.50
CA ARG A 375 5.90 -22.59 9.05
C ARG A 375 5.05 -23.80 8.64
N VAL A 376 5.41 -25.01 9.10
CA VAL A 376 4.67 -26.23 8.78
C VAL A 376 3.22 -26.11 9.25
N ARG A 377 3.00 -25.63 10.45
CA ARG A 377 1.67 -25.38 11.02
C ARG A 377 0.88 -24.34 10.21
N ARG A 378 1.49 -23.20 9.88
CA ARG A 378 0.87 -22.20 8.99
C ARG A 378 0.45 -22.80 7.66
N ASN A 379 1.32 -23.58 7.04
CA ASN A 379 1.06 -24.22 5.74
C ASN A 379 -0.14 -25.16 5.83
N ALA A 380 -0.25 -25.96 6.90
CA ALA A 380 -1.38 -26.87 7.12
C ALA A 380 -2.70 -26.11 7.27
N ILE A 381 -2.71 -25.02 8.07
CA ILE A 381 -3.88 -24.16 8.27
C ILE A 381 -4.32 -23.52 6.95
N MET A 382 -3.38 -22.96 6.19
CA MET A 382 -3.69 -22.32 4.91
C MET A 382 -4.25 -23.29 3.88
N ARG A 383 -3.74 -24.52 3.81
CA ARG A 383 -4.28 -25.57 2.92
C ARG A 383 -5.67 -26.04 3.33
N GLY A 384 -5.99 -25.99 4.62
CA GLY A 384 -7.33 -26.36 5.13
C GLY A 384 -8.37 -25.26 4.97
N ARG A 385 -8.00 -24.07 4.49
CA ARG A 385 -8.92 -22.96 4.31
C ARG A 385 -9.85 -23.23 3.12
N ASP A 386 -11.12 -22.91 3.29
CA ASP A 386 -12.06 -22.86 2.16
C ASP A 386 -11.69 -21.69 1.24
N ALA A 387 -11.48 -21.98 -0.04
CA ALA A 387 -11.15 -20.97 -1.06
C ALA A 387 -12.25 -19.92 -1.24
N HIS A 388 -13.49 -20.23 -0.85
CA HIS A 388 -14.65 -19.33 -0.90
C HIS A 388 -14.97 -18.68 0.46
N ASP A 389 -14.12 -18.83 1.48
CA ASP A 389 -14.22 -18.06 2.70
C ASP A 389 -13.58 -16.67 2.50
N TYR A 390 -14.42 -15.64 2.38
CA TYR A 390 -14.02 -14.24 2.19
C TYR A 390 -14.10 -13.42 3.49
N GLY A 391 -14.42 -14.03 4.63
CA GLY A 391 -14.57 -13.30 5.89
C GLY A 391 -13.37 -12.45 6.28
N PHE A 392 -12.17 -12.87 5.87
CA PHE A 392 -10.93 -12.12 6.12
C PHE A 392 -10.68 -10.97 5.12
N THR A 393 -11.40 -10.88 3.99
CA THR A 393 -11.31 -9.79 3.02
C THR A 393 -12.53 -8.86 3.04
N ASP A 394 -13.68 -9.30 3.58
CA ASP A 394 -14.92 -8.52 3.55
C ASP A 394 -14.78 -7.14 4.19
N TRP A 395 -14.04 -7.04 5.28
CA TRP A 395 -13.86 -5.80 6.01
C TRP A 395 -12.94 -4.79 5.27
N VAL A 396 -12.10 -5.25 4.33
CA VAL A 396 -11.15 -4.41 3.60
C VAL A 396 -11.55 -4.21 2.14
N TYR A 397 -12.20 -5.20 1.49
CA TYR A 397 -12.62 -5.09 0.08
C TYR A 397 -14.06 -4.56 -0.08
N GLY A 398 -14.80 -4.49 1.02
CA GLY A 398 -16.14 -3.95 1.07
C GLY A 398 -16.21 -2.44 0.76
N PRO A 399 -17.40 -1.84 0.89
CA PRO A 399 -17.57 -0.39 0.76
C PRO A 399 -16.79 0.36 1.83
N THR A 400 -16.13 1.45 1.42
CA THR A 400 -15.48 2.38 2.36
C THR A 400 -16.54 3.09 3.21
N ALA A 401 -16.39 3.05 4.52
CA ALA A 401 -17.28 3.70 5.47
C ALA A 401 -17.21 5.23 5.38
N LEU A 402 -18.32 5.90 5.66
CA LEU A 402 -18.42 7.36 5.78
C LEU A 402 -18.76 7.82 7.20
N THR A 403 -19.08 6.89 8.08
CA THR A 403 -19.29 7.14 9.51
C THR A 403 -18.67 5.99 10.30
N PRO A 404 -18.26 6.21 11.55
CA PRO A 404 -17.70 5.13 12.38
C PRO A 404 -18.65 3.93 12.55
N ASP A 405 -19.98 4.15 12.54
CA ASP A 405 -20.97 3.09 12.69
C ASP A 405 -21.09 2.19 11.43
N GLU A 406 -20.61 2.66 10.28
CA GLU A 406 -20.58 1.89 9.03
C GLU A 406 -19.33 1.00 8.92
N GLU A 407 -18.33 1.18 9.80
CA GLU A 407 -17.12 0.34 9.77
C GLU A 407 -17.48 -1.13 9.99
N PRO A 408 -17.06 -2.04 9.07
CA PRO A 408 -17.36 -3.46 9.21
C PRO A 408 -16.73 -4.03 10.48
N ALA A 409 -17.40 -4.97 11.11
CA ALA A 409 -16.84 -5.72 12.24
C ALA A 409 -15.51 -6.38 11.83
N MET A 410 -14.53 -6.31 12.72
CA MET A 410 -13.23 -6.92 12.46
C MET A 410 -13.36 -8.44 12.36
N PHE A 411 -12.82 -9.03 11.29
CA PHE A 411 -12.50 -10.44 11.30
C PHE A 411 -11.43 -10.69 12.38
N THR A 412 -11.74 -11.54 13.35
CA THR A 412 -10.73 -11.98 14.32
C THR A 412 -9.91 -13.08 13.66
N PRO A 413 -8.61 -12.87 13.36
CA PRO A 413 -7.76 -13.94 12.85
C PRO A 413 -7.84 -15.12 13.82
N ILE A 414 -8.00 -16.34 13.31
CA ILE A 414 -7.91 -17.54 14.15
C ILE A 414 -6.51 -17.53 14.76
N PRO A 415 -6.36 -17.45 16.10
CA PRO A 415 -5.04 -17.51 16.69
C PRO A 415 -4.38 -18.82 16.28
N LEU A 416 -3.15 -18.77 15.77
CA LEU A 416 -2.38 -19.99 15.44
C LEU A 416 -2.31 -20.98 16.63
N SER A 417 -2.42 -20.46 17.86
CA SER A 417 -2.45 -21.26 19.10
C SER A 417 -3.76 -22.02 19.32
N SER A 418 -4.89 -21.64 18.72
CA SER A 418 -6.21 -22.25 18.95
C SER A 418 -6.63 -23.25 17.87
N ALA A 419 -5.91 -23.34 16.76
CA ALA A 419 -6.17 -24.36 15.76
C ALA A 419 -5.80 -25.73 16.32
N ARG A 420 -6.81 -26.48 16.78
CA ARG A 420 -6.65 -27.93 16.94
C ARG A 420 -6.46 -28.52 15.55
N ILE A 421 -5.24 -28.88 15.24
CA ILE A 421 -4.97 -29.77 14.11
C ILE A 421 -5.37 -31.14 14.63
N ASP A 422 -6.56 -31.64 14.21
CA ASP A 422 -6.82 -33.06 14.32
C ASP A 422 -5.76 -33.73 13.44
N GLU A 423 -4.82 -34.43 14.08
CA GLU A 423 -3.75 -35.18 13.42
C GLU A 423 -4.31 -36.42 12.70
N PRO A 424 -4.53 -36.36 11.36
CA PRO A 424 -4.53 -37.62 10.62
C PRO A 424 -3.32 -37.81 9.70
N ASP A 425 -2.45 -36.82 9.46
CA ASP A 425 -1.40 -36.95 8.44
C ASP A 425 0.04 -36.57 8.84
N ALA A 426 0.33 -36.42 10.13
CA ALA A 426 1.70 -36.17 10.60
C ALA A 426 2.66 -37.38 10.40
N GLU A 427 2.11 -38.59 10.10
CA GLU A 427 2.91 -39.82 9.95
C GLU A 427 3.53 -40.02 8.56
N LYS A 428 3.30 -39.13 7.55
CA LYS A 428 3.72 -39.41 6.16
C LYS A 428 4.71 -38.43 5.54
N VAL A 429 5.27 -37.50 6.28
CA VAL A 429 6.35 -36.65 5.77
C VAL A 429 7.68 -37.15 6.33
N PRO A 430 8.56 -37.78 5.52
CA PRO A 430 9.88 -38.13 6.00
C PRO A 430 10.67 -36.88 6.31
N VAL A 431 11.03 -36.70 7.58
CA VAL A 431 12.00 -35.72 8.00
C VAL A 431 13.34 -36.11 7.39
N PRO A 432 14.03 -35.27 6.60
CA PRO A 432 15.40 -35.57 6.18
C PRO A 432 16.25 -35.73 7.44
N ALA A 433 16.94 -36.86 7.55
CA ALA A 433 17.87 -37.11 8.63
C ALA A 433 18.92 -35.99 8.70
N ALA A 434 19.02 -35.32 9.83
CA ALA A 434 20.11 -34.40 10.08
C ALA A 434 21.42 -35.23 10.01
N ASP A 435 22.32 -34.83 9.10
CA ASP A 435 23.64 -35.42 8.96
C ASP A 435 24.45 -35.20 10.23
N ALA A 436 24.58 -36.27 11.00
CA ALA A 436 25.39 -36.32 12.22
C ALA A 436 26.87 -36.53 11.84
N THR A 437 27.50 -35.50 11.26
CA THR A 437 28.95 -35.48 11.07
C THR A 437 29.54 -34.10 11.35
N ALA A 438 29.62 -33.75 12.62
CA ALA A 438 30.60 -32.77 13.09
C ALA A 438 30.79 -32.90 14.61
N SER A 439 31.43 -33.97 15.03
CA SER A 439 32.05 -34.02 16.35
C SER A 439 33.36 -34.78 16.20
N ALA A 440 34.46 -34.05 16.09
CA ALA A 440 35.80 -34.37 16.59
C ALA A 440 36.86 -33.44 15.95
N VAL A 441 37.11 -32.30 16.54
CA VAL A 441 38.50 -31.78 16.55
C VAL A 441 38.81 -31.32 17.98
N GLY A 442 39.78 -31.98 18.52
CA GLY A 442 40.21 -32.00 19.88
C GLY A 442 40.87 -30.72 20.36
N THR A 443 40.83 -30.60 21.64
CA THR A 443 41.71 -29.82 22.52
C THR A 443 43.18 -30.22 22.33
N ALA A 444 44.02 -29.26 21.99
CA ALA A 444 45.44 -29.28 22.39
C ALA A 444 46.08 -27.88 22.25
N ARG A 445 46.41 -27.32 23.42
CA ARG A 445 47.34 -26.25 23.76
C ARG A 445 47.08 -24.84 23.29
#